data_1829bc3096a5420036105f772f4756ef
#
_entry.id   1829bc3096a5420036105f772f4756ef
#
_cell.length_a   1.000
_cell.length_b   1.000
_cell.length_c   1.000
_cell.angle_alpha   90.00
_cell.angle_beta   90.00
_cell.angle_gamma   90.00
#
_symmetry.space_group_name_H-M   'P 1'
#
loop_
_entity.id
_entity.type
_entity.pdbx_description
1 polymer ?
#
loop_
_entity_poly.entity_id
_entity_poly.type
_entity_poly.pdbx_seq_one_letter_code
_entity_poly.pdbx_strand_id
1 'polypeptide(L)'
;FSGGMYPGTRGQFRRFVTATADKTDKDKDKRLLAWGWDPDKKQFSNDEKYSWQNTGFKQTDEHPVVNVTWNDAVAFCKWLSKKEGKTYRLPTEAEWEYSCRAGTTTRYPSGDDPKTLGKVAELADLADAAVRAKTPDWKYMIRHTDNYVFTSPVGKSKPNAFGLYDMHGNAFQWCSDWYGDKYYAASPANDPTGPDSGTQRVIRGCPFILARKSSTPA
;
A
#
# COMPACT_ATOMS: atom_id res chain seq x y z
N PHE A 1 0.55 16.97 -11.17
CA PHE A 1 0.39 16.79 -9.70
C PHE A 1 1.72 16.46 -9.04
N SER A 2 1.81 16.65 -7.71
CA SER A 2 2.97 16.26 -6.92
C SER A 2 2.55 15.15 -5.95
N GLY A 3 3.32 14.08 -5.87
CA GLY A 3 3.08 12.95 -4.97
C GLY A 3 4.00 12.95 -3.76
N GLY A 4 3.58 12.32 -2.67
CA GLY A 4 4.47 11.97 -1.58
C GLY A 4 5.53 10.98 -2.06
N MET A 5 6.78 11.13 -1.63
CA MET A 5 7.89 10.26 -2.07
C MET A 5 7.70 8.80 -1.63
N TYR A 6 6.94 8.55 -0.58
CA TYR A 6 6.65 7.24 0.01
C TYR A 6 5.29 7.23 0.70
N PRO A 7 4.73 6.06 1.05
CA PRO A 7 3.48 5.93 1.79
C PRO A 7 3.49 6.71 3.11
N GLY A 8 2.31 7.14 3.56
CA GLY A 8 2.15 7.77 4.86
C GLY A 8 2.64 6.86 5.99
N THR A 9 3.48 7.40 6.90
CA THR A 9 4.07 6.59 7.95
C THR A 9 3.15 6.48 9.17
N ARG A 10 3.37 5.43 9.97
CA ARG A 10 2.69 5.22 11.25
C ARG A 10 2.89 6.41 12.20
N GLY A 11 4.09 7.00 12.21
CA GLY A 11 4.37 8.18 13.01
C GLY A 11 3.63 9.44 12.54
N GLN A 12 3.46 9.62 11.23
CA GLN A 12 2.65 10.71 10.68
C GLN A 12 1.17 10.53 11.02
N PHE A 13 0.64 9.34 10.85
CA PHE A 13 -0.75 9.02 11.17
C PHE A 13 -1.03 9.16 12.67
N ARG A 14 -0.11 8.73 13.53
CA ARG A 14 -0.23 8.94 14.98
C ARG A 14 -0.32 10.42 15.33
N ARG A 15 0.49 11.30 14.71
CA ARG A 15 0.41 12.75 14.92
C ARG A 15 -0.95 13.31 14.51
N PHE A 16 -1.53 12.82 13.42
CA PHE A 16 -2.88 13.18 13.01
C PHE A 16 -3.90 12.82 14.09
N VAL A 17 -3.95 11.56 14.50
CA VAL A 17 -4.91 11.08 15.52
C VAL A 17 -4.74 11.85 16.84
N THR A 18 -3.50 12.09 17.27
CA THR A 18 -3.22 12.85 18.50
C THR A 18 -3.66 14.31 18.40
N ALA A 19 -3.38 14.97 17.27
CA ALA A 19 -3.66 16.39 17.09
C ALA A 19 -5.15 16.71 16.91
N THR A 20 -5.92 15.77 16.35
CA THR A 20 -7.35 15.97 16.11
C THR A 20 -8.24 15.34 17.16
N ALA A 21 -7.69 14.49 18.03
CA ALA A 21 -8.45 13.57 18.88
C ALA A 21 -9.45 12.73 18.05
N ASP A 22 -9.17 12.57 16.74
CA ASP A 22 -10.07 11.90 15.83
C ASP A 22 -10.07 10.39 16.09
N LYS A 23 -11.25 9.82 16.03
CA LYS A 23 -11.42 8.37 16.15
C LYS A 23 -11.39 7.77 14.76
N THR A 24 -10.49 6.83 14.54
CA THR A 24 -10.50 6.02 13.31
C THR A 24 -11.82 5.24 13.18
N ASP A 25 -12.13 4.78 11.99
CA ASP A 25 -13.32 3.94 11.80
C ASP A 25 -13.29 2.70 12.71
N LYS A 26 -12.10 2.12 12.93
CA LYS A 26 -11.88 1.03 13.87
C LYS A 26 -12.16 1.45 15.33
N ASP A 27 -11.87 2.69 15.70
CA ASP A 27 -12.18 3.19 17.04
C ASP A 27 -13.68 3.44 17.25
N LYS A 28 -14.39 3.81 16.19
CA LYS A 28 -15.84 4.02 16.18
C LYS A 28 -16.59 2.69 16.21
N ASP A 29 -16.13 1.69 15.45
CA ASP A 29 -16.71 0.33 15.46
C ASP A 29 -15.60 -0.72 15.69
N LYS A 30 -15.51 -1.20 16.92
CA LYS A 30 -14.52 -2.21 17.32
C LYS A 30 -14.70 -3.55 16.62
N ARG A 31 -15.88 -3.85 16.07
CA ARG A 31 -16.16 -5.09 15.33
C ARG A 31 -15.56 -5.09 13.92
N LEU A 32 -15.11 -3.94 13.42
CA LEU A 32 -14.37 -3.92 12.16
C LEU A 32 -13.13 -4.81 12.26
N LEU A 33 -13.05 -5.76 11.34
CA LEU A 33 -11.92 -6.68 11.25
C LEU A 33 -10.73 -6.02 10.56
N ALA A 34 -9.54 -6.37 11.01
CA ALA A 34 -8.30 -5.96 10.37
C ALA A 34 -7.32 -7.14 10.27
N TRP A 35 -6.42 -7.08 9.31
CA TRP A 35 -5.43 -8.11 9.11
C TRP A 35 -4.23 -7.93 10.03
N GLY A 36 -3.80 -9.04 10.66
CA GLY A 36 -2.59 -9.03 11.49
C GLY A 36 -1.96 -10.40 11.59
N TRP A 37 -0.72 -10.41 12.01
CA TRP A 37 0.04 -11.64 12.22
C TRP A 37 -0.35 -12.31 13.54
N ASP A 38 -0.71 -13.57 13.46
CA ASP A 38 -0.94 -14.42 14.63
C ASP A 38 0.31 -15.31 14.84
N PRO A 39 1.12 -15.03 15.86
CA PRO A 39 2.36 -15.77 16.08
C PRO A 39 2.13 -17.23 16.51
N ASP A 40 0.99 -17.52 17.16
CA ASP A 40 0.67 -18.86 17.62
C ASP A 40 0.27 -19.76 16.45
N LYS A 41 -0.50 -19.21 15.52
CA LYS A 41 -0.93 -19.90 14.30
C LYS A 41 0.08 -19.78 13.16
N LYS A 42 1.10 -18.92 13.30
CA LYS A 42 2.10 -18.59 12.25
C LYS A 42 1.45 -18.22 10.92
N GLN A 43 0.38 -17.42 10.97
CA GLN A 43 -0.35 -16.98 9.78
C GLN A 43 -0.97 -15.60 9.97
N PHE A 44 -1.31 -14.96 8.85
CA PHE A 44 -2.17 -13.78 8.89
C PHE A 44 -3.62 -14.19 9.14
N SER A 45 -4.28 -13.46 10.01
CA SER A 45 -5.70 -13.62 10.28
C SER A 45 -6.40 -12.27 10.30
N ASN A 46 -7.69 -12.29 10.00
CA ASN A 46 -8.56 -11.13 10.07
C ASN A 46 -9.32 -11.19 11.39
N ASP A 47 -9.07 -10.23 12.28
CA ASP A 47 -9.55 -10.28 13.66
C ASP A 47 -9.83 -8.86 14.18
N GLU A 48 -10.73 -8.73 15.15
CA GLU A 48 -11.06 -7.47 15.82
C GLU A 48 -9.89 -6.91 16.66
N LYS A 49 -8.98 -7.76 17.12
CA LYS A 49 -7.81 -7.34 17.91
C LYS A 49 -6.80 -6.52 17.14
N TYR A 50 -6.82 -6.60 15.80
CA TYR A 50 -5.87 -5.87 14.97
C TYR A 50 -6.34 -4.47 14.60
N SER A 51 -5.40 -3.57 14.43
CA SER A 51 -5.62 -2.18 14.07
C SER A 51 -4.31 -1.57 13.53
N TRP A 52 -4.31 -0.30 13.18
CA TRP A 52 -3.07 0.43 12.87
C TRP A 52 -2.08 0.49 14.06
N GLN A 53 -2.58 0.37 15.29
CA GLN A 53 -1.75 0.34 16.51
C GLN A 53 -1.23 -1.06 16.83
N ASN A 54 -2.01 -2.08 16.49
CA ASN A 54 -1.69 -3.50 16.73
C ASN A 54 -1.83 -4.30 15.44
N THR A 55 -0.71 -4.56 14.78
CA THR A 55 -0.64 -5.34 13.55
C THR A 55 -0.30 -6.81 13.79
N GLY A 56 -0.03 -7.19 15.06
CA GLY A 56 0.49 -8.52 15.41
C GLY A 56 1.98 -8.70 15.11
N PHE A 57 2.63 -7.69 14.54
CA PHE A 57 4.08 -7.65 14.29
C PHE A 57 4.64 -6.26 14.62
N LYS A 58 5.94 -6.20 14.80
CA LYS A 58 6.62 -4.98 15.21
C LYS A 58 6.71 -3.98 14.06
N GLN A 59 6.27 -2.76 14.31
CA GLN A 59 6.47 -1.59 13.46
C GLN A 59 7.03 -0.42 14.28
N THR A 60 7.86 0.40 13.66
CA THR A 60 8.28 1.70 14.18
C THR A 60 7.47 2.82 13.54
N ASP A 61 7.71 4.06 13.93
CA ASP A 61 7.08 5.23 13.34
C ASP A 61 7.45 5.47 11.88
N GLU A 62 8.53 4.88 11.41
CA GLU A 62 9.03 4.98 10.05
C GLU A 62 8.38 3.97 9.10
N HIS A 63 7.65 2.98 9.62
CA HIS A 63 6.92 2.02 8.79
C HIS A 63 5.66 2.65 8.20
N PRO A 64 5.16 2.13 7.06
CA PRO A 64 3.88 2.59 6.52
C PRO A 64 2.76 2.31 7.53
N VAL A 65 1.80 3.22 7.63
CA VAL A 65 0.60 2.93 8.39
C VAL A 65 -0.25 1.92 7.61
N VAL A 66 -0.66 0.85 8.29
CA VAL A 66 -1.54 -0.18 7.74
C VAL A 66 -2.81 -0.30 8.60
N ASN A 67 -3.80 -1.08 8.15
CA ASN A 67 -5.07 -1.24 8.85
C ASN A 67 -5.82 0.08 9.09
N VAL A 68 -5.74 0.98 8.12
CA VAL A 68 -6.55 2.20 8.05
C VAL A 68 -7.57 2.08 6.93
N THR A 69 -8.77 2.60 7.14
CA THR A 69 -9.81 2.62 6.12
C THR A 69 -9.54 3.74 5.09
N TRP A 70 -10.28 3.70 3.99
CA TRP A 70 -10.27 4.79 3.02
C TRP A 70 -10.69 6.13 3.66
N ASN A 71 -11.70 6.10 4.54
CA ASN A 71 -12.16 7.29 5.27
C ASN A 71 -11.05 7.86 6.18
N ASP A 72 -10.33 6.99 6.90
CA ASP A 72 -9.20 7.39 7.74
C ASP A 72 -8.11 8.06 6.91
N ALA A 73 -7.79 7.51 5.73
CA ALA A 73 -6.79 8.07 4.84
C ALA A 73 -7.21 9.43 4.27
N VAL A 74 -8.49 9.61 3.91
CA VAL A 74 -9.05 10.90 3.48
C VAL A 74 -9.03 11.92 4.62
N ALA A 75 -9.40 11.52 5.84
CA ALA A 75 -9.36 12.40 7.01
C ALA A 75 -7.92 12.87 7.30
N PHE A 76 -6.94 11.97 7.19
CA PHE A 76 -5.53 12.30 7.30
C PHE A 76 -5.11 13.36 6.24
N CYS A 77 -5.47 13.15 4.97
CA CYS A 77 -5.16 14.10 3.90
C CYS A 77 -5.78 15.48 4.16
N LYS A 78 -7.04 15.55 4.62
CA LYS A 78 -7.71 16.79 4.98
C LYS A 78 -7.02 17.52 6.14
N TRP A 79 -6.63 16.79 7.17
CA TRP A 79 -5.89 17.35 8.30
C TRP A 79 -4.54 17.91 7.85
N LEU A 80 -3.79 17.17 7.05
CA LEU A 80 -2.49 17.59 6.54
C LEU A 80 -2.63 18.85 5.66
N SER A 81 -3.67 18.89 4.83
CA SER A 81 -3.99 20.06 3.99
C SER A 81 -4.18 21.29 4.83
N LYS A 82 -5.00 21.20 5.89
CA LYS A 82 -5.25 22.31 6.81
C LYS A 82 -3.98 22.73 7.54
N LYS A 83 -3.17 21.76 7.96
CA LYS A 83 -1.94 21.99 8.74
C LYS A 83 -0.88 22.71 7.92
N GLU A 84 -0.73 22.37 6.64
CA GLU A 84 0.36 22.87 5.80
C GLU A 84 -0.07 23.97 4.81
N GLY A 85 -1.37 24.29 4.74
CA GLY A 85 -1.89 25.27 3.81
C GLY A 85 -1.79 24.86 2.34
N LYS A 86 -1.72 23.52 2.08
CA LYS A 86 -1.61 22.92 0.76
C LYS A 86 -2.74 21.94 0.53
N THR A 87 -2.99 21.53 -0.70
CA THR A 87 -3.99 20.50 -1.01
C THR A 87 -3.34 19.12 -1.02
N TYR A 88 -3.70 18.27 -0.06
CA TYR A 88 -3.36 16.86 -0.04
C TYR A 88 -4.61 16.01 -0.26
N ARG A 89 -4.52 15.01 -1.12
CA ARG A 89 -5.58 14.04 -1.39
C ARG A 89 -4.99 12.69 -1.75
N LEU A 90 -5.81 11.68 -1.77
CA LEU A 90 -5.44 10.40 -2.38
C LEU A 90 -5.25 10.60 -3.89
N PRO A 91 -4.31 9.89 -4.52
CA PRO A 91 -4.18 9.89 -5.97
C PRO A 91 -5.39 9.22 -6.61
N THR A 92 -5.71 9.56 -7.84
CA THR A 92 -6.55 8.69 -8.66
C THR A 92 -5.77 7.42 -9.01
N GLU A 93 -6.47 6.36 -9.41
CA GLU A 93 -5.80 5.14 -9.84
C GLU A 93 -4.87 5.39 -11.03
N ALA A 94 -5.28 6.23 -11.98
CA ALA A 94 -4.47 6.61 -13.13
C ALA A 94 -3.20 7.41 -12.73
N GLU A 95 -3.32 8.33 -11.78
CA GLU A 95 -2.17 9.04 -11.23
C GLU A 95 -1.20 8.09 -10.53
N TRP A 96 -1.74 7.12 -9.80
CA TRP A 96 -0.94 6.11 -9.13
C TRP A 96 -0.19 5.23 -10.15
N GLU A 97 -0.89 4.73 -11.17
CA GLU A 97 -0.29 3.88 -12.21
C GLU A 97 0.78 4.64 -13.01
N TYR A 98 0.49 5.88 -13.42
CA TYR A 98 1.47 6.75 -14.07
C TYR A 98 2.73 6.95 -13.22
N SER A 99 2.53 7.20 -11.92
CA SER A 99 3.62 7.39 -10.95
C SER A 99 4.42 6.12 -10.73
N CYS A 100 3.75 4.98 -10.68
CA CYS A 100 4.36 3.66 -10.52
C CYS A 100 5.21 3.30 -11.76
N ARG A 101 4.70 3.52 -12.95
CA ARG A 101 5.41 3.25 -14.22
C ARG A 101 6.61 4.15 -14.42
N ALA A 102 6.56 5.38 -13.98
CA ALA A 102 7.66 6.34 -14.05
C ALA A 102 8.30 6.40 -15.45
N GLY A 103 7.46 6.43 -16.50
CA GLY A 103 7.89 6.49 -17.90
C GLY A 103 8.10 5.14 -18.59
N THR A 104 7.97 3.99 -17.88
CA THR A 104 8.06 2.68 -18.52
C THR A 104 6.73 2.28 -19.16
N THR A 105 6.79 1.53 -20.27
CA THR A 105 5.65 0.94 -20.96
C THR A 105 5.62 -0.58 -20.82
N THR A 106 6.66 -1.16 -20.22
CA THR A 106 6.82 -2.59 -20.02
C THR A 106 5.90 -3.12 -18.91
N ARG A 107 5.69 -4.43 -18.88
CA ARG A 107 4.86 -5.12 -17.88
C ARG A 107 5.38 -4.93 -16.46
N TYR A 108 6.70 -4.93 -16.29
CA TYR A 108 7.39 -4.69 -15.03
C TYR A 108 8.38 -3.53 -15.19
N PRO A 109 8.77 -2.84 -14.12
CA PRO A 109 9.78 -1.77 -14.20
C PRO A 109 11.12 -2.23 -14.78
N SER A 110 11.43 -3.52 -14.69
CA SER A 110 12.64 -4.15 -15.21
C SER A 110 12.52 -4.72 -16.62
N GLY A 111 11.34 -4.61 -17.28
CA GLY A 111 11.06 -5.16 -18.60
C GLY A 111 9.89 -6.13 -18.63
N ASP A 112 9.67 -6.81 -19.75
CA ASP A 112 8.53 -7.71 -19.95
C ASP A 112 8.81 -9.16 -19.52
N ASP A 113 10.08 -9.55 -19.37
CA ASP A 113 10.46 -10.90 -18.97
C ASP A 113 10.25 -11.10 -17.45
N PRO A 114 9.38 -12.06 -17.01
CA PRO A 114 9.21 -12.39 -15.61
C PRO A 114 10.51 -12.77 -14.85
N LYS A 115 11.53 -13.22 -15.57
CA LYS A 115 12.84 -13.54 -14.96
C LYS A 115 13.56 -12.31 -14.45
N THR A 116 13.17 -11.12 -14.93
CA THR A 116 13.71 -9.84 -14.44
C THR A 116 13.10 -9.38 -13.12
N LEU A 117 12.09 -10.07 -12.58
CA LEU A 117 11.43 -9.75 -11.31
C LEU A 117 12.41 -9.70 -10.12
N GLY A 118 13.53 -10.44 -10.19
CA GLY A 118 14.61 -10.30 -9.20
C GLY A 118 15.18 -8.87 -9.11
N LYS A 119 15.17 -8.11 -10.23
CA LYS A 119 15.56 -6.70 -10.25
C LYS A 119 14.44 -5.78 -9.71
N VAL A 120 13.17 -6.19 -9.86
CA VAL A 120 12.03 -5.48 -9.26
C VAL A 120 12.08 -5.58 -7.75
N ALA A 121 12.59 -6.67 -7.19
CA ALA A 121 12.74 -6.84 -5.76
C ALA A 121 13.66 -5.78 -5.12
N GLU A 122 14.58 -5.17 -5.90
CA GLU A 122 15.35 -4.00 -5.43
C GLU A 122 14.49 -2.73 -5.28
N LEU A 123 13.37 -2.67 -5.99
CA LEU A 123 12.39 -1.57 -5.98
C LEU A 123 11.19 -1.87 -5.08
N ALA A 124 11.14 -3.08 -4.51
CA ALA A 124 9.95 -3.63 -3.88
C ALA A 124 10.29 -4.35 -2.58
N ASP A 125 9.48 -4.12 -1.58
CA ASP A 125 9.40 -4.97 -0.39
C ASP A 125 8.48 -6.15 -0.71
N LEU A 126 9.07 -7.22 -1.20
CA LEU A 126 8.37 -8.42 -1.65
C LEU A 126 8.72 -9.61 -0.75
N ALA A 127 7.82 -10.60 -0.69
CA ALA A 127 8.03 -11.82 0.09
C ALA A 127 9.35 -12.52 -0.28
N ASP A 128 10.27 -12.59 0.65
CA ASP A 128 11.65 -13.02 0.48
C ASP A 128 12.06 -14.23 1.36
N ALA A 129 13.36 -14.45 1.51
CA ALA A 129 13.92 -15.52 2.33
C ALA A 129 13.58 -15.38 3.83
N ALA A 130 13.42 -14.15 4.35
CA ALA A 130 13.04 -13.92 5.74
C ALA A 130 11.57 -14.31 5.98
N VAL A 131 10.70 -14.04 5.00
CA VAL A 131 9.31 -14.52 5.02
C VAL A 131 9.27 -16.04 4.94
N ARG A 132 10.10 -16.69 4.10
CA ARG A 132 10.17 -18.15 4.00
C ARG A 132 10.51 -18.82 5.33
N ALA A 133 11.43 -18.25 6.11
CA ALA A 133 11.78 -18.79 7.43
C ALA A 133 10.61 -18.80 8.40
N LYS A 134 9.64 -17.89 8.23
CA LYS A 134 8.43 -17.79 9.04
C LYS A 134 7.24 -18.55 8.46
N THR A 135 7.18 -18.70 7.14
CA THR A 135 6.06 -19.29 6.39
C THR A 135 6.58 -20.30 5.35
N PRO A 136 7.11 -21.46 5.77
CA PRO A 136 7.79 -22.41 4.88
C PRO A 136 6.89 -22.99 3.77
N ASP A 137 5.57 -23.01 3.99
CA ASP A 137 4.58 -23.53 3.05
C ASP A 137 4.21 -22.55 1.91
N TRP A 138 4.73 -21.35 1.95
CA TRP A 138 4.48 -20.38 0.88
C TRP A 138 5.30 -20.71 -0.37
N LYS A 139 4.61 -21.09 -1.44
CA LYS A 139 5.23 -21.62 -2.68
C LYS A 139 5.83 -20.54 -3.61
N TYR A 140 5.60 -19.26 -3.35
CA TYR A 140 5.84 -18.18 -4.30
C TYR A 140 6.59 -17.02 -3.67
N MET A 141 7.87 -17.03 -3.89
CA MET A 141 8.79 -16.04 -3.34
C MET A 141 9.79 -15.60 -4.39
N ILE A 142 10.17 -14.34 -4.35
CA ILE A 142 11.27 -13.80 -5.13
C ILE A 142 12.58 -14.10 -4.36
N ARG A 143 13.63 -14.48 -5.08
CA ARG A 143 14.96 -14.74 -4.51
C ARG A 143 15.73 -13.43 -4.27
N HIS A 144 15.20 -12.62 -3.40
CA HIS A 144 15.85 -11.40 -2.93
C HIS A 144 15.56 -11.28 -1.45
N THR A 145 16.46 -10.71 -0.66
CA THR A 145 16.18 -10.47 0.76
C THR A 145 16.49 -9.03 1.10
N ASP A 146 15.50 -8.36 1.67
CA ASP A 146 15.62 -7.03 2.29
C ASP A 146 15.71 -7.12 3.81
N ASN A 147 15.65 -8.36 4.37
CA ASN A 147 15.63 -8.67 5.79
C ASN A 147 14.36 -8.26 6.55
N TYR A 148 13.30 -7.87 5.86
CA TYR A 148 12.00 -7.59 6.46
C TYR A 148 11.01 -8.72 6.19
N VAL A 149 10.41 -9.25 7.25
CA VAL A 149 9.40 -10.33 7.16
C VAL A 149 8.03 -9.78 6.86
N PHE A 150 7.79 -8.55 7.28
CA PHE A 150 6.50 -7.84 7.17
C PHE A 150 6.72 -6.52 6.43
N THR A 151 6.22 -5.41 6.94
CA THR A 151 6.53 -4.11 6.37
C THR A 151 7.95 -3.68 6.70
N SER A 152 8.60 -2.96 5.80
CA SER A 152 9.86 -2.24 6.03
C SER A 152 9.61 -0.77 6.40
N PRO A 153 10.55 -0.05 7.01
CA PRO A 153 10.53 1.40 7.04
C PRO A 153 10.43 1.97 5.63
N VAL A 154 9.60 3.00 5.42
CA VAL A 154 9.39 3.57 4.10
C VAL A 154 10.68 4.11 3.49
N GLY A 155 10.81 4.01 2.17
CA GLY A 155 11.97 4.54 1.43
C GLY A 155 13.26 3.73 1.59
N LYS A 156 13.18 2.46 2.03
CA LYS A 156 14.35 1.56 2.12
C LYS A 156 14.70 0.90 0.80
N SER A 157 13.71 0.66 -0.05
CA SER A 157 13.92 0.19 -1.42
C SER A 157 14.54 1.28 -2.31
N LYS A 158 14.92 0.94 -3.54
CA LYS A 158 15.34 1.94 -4.52
C LYS A 158 14.13 2.73 -5.05
N PRO A 159 14.26 4.02 -5.30
CA PRO A 159 13.19 4.80 -5.93
C PRO A 159 13.06 4.42 -7.41
N ASN A 160 11.85 4.61 -7.97
CA ASN A 160 11.66 4.57 -9.41
C ASN A 160 12.23 5.83 -10.10
N ALA A 161 12.12 5.92 -11.43
CA ALA A 161 12.67 7.05 -12.20
C ALA A 161 12.06 8.43 -11.85
N PHE A 162 10.90 8.45 -11.18
CA PHE A 162 10.28 9.68 -10.67
C PHE A 162 10.68 9.99 -9.21
N GLY A 163 11.58 9.21 -8.62
CA GLY A 163 12.01 9.39 -7.25
C GLY A 163 11.03 8.87 -6.19
N LEU A 164 10.05 8.04 -6.60
CA LEU A 164 9.04 7.48 -5.71
C LEU A 164 9.45 6.10 -5.21
N TYR A 165 9.24 5.87 -3.91
CA TYR A 165 9.57 4.64 -3.22
C TYR A 165 8.33 3.80 -2.95
N ASP A 166 8.54 2.52 -2.71
CA ASP A 166 7.51 1.57 -2.22
C ASP A 166 6.28 1.46 -3.15
N MET A 167 6.48 1.72 -4.46
CA MET A 167 5.40 1.60 -5.45
C MET A 167 5.07 0.14 -5.81
N HIS A 168 5.95 -0.81 -5.50
CA HIS A 168 5.81 -2.22 -5.88
C HIS A 168 5.74 -3.16 -4.68
N GLY A 169 5.50 -2.66 -3.47
CA GLY A 169 5.47 -3.50 -2.28
C GLY A 169 5.20 -2.71 -1.00
N ASN A 170 5.65 -3.26 0.13
CA ASN A 170 5.55 -2.74 1.48
C ASN A 170 4.10 -2.71 2.01
N ALA A 171 3.22 -1.89 1.44
CA ALA A 171 1.81 -1.79 1.84
C ALA A 171 0.89 -1.47 0.68
N PHE A 172 -0.37 -1.88 0.76
CA PHE A 172 -1.41 -1.39 -0.14
C PHE A 172 -1.60 0.12 0.02
N GLN A 173 -1.89 0.78 -1.09
CA GLN A 173 -2.08 2.22 -1.18
C GLN A 173 -3.48 2.53 -1.69
N TRP A 174 -4.25 3.30 -0.92
CA TRP A 174 -5.58 3.75 -1.32
C TRP A 174 -5.54 4.74 -2.46
N CYS A 175 -6.41 4.53 -3.44
CA CYS A 175 -6.73 5.53 -4.46
C CYS A 175 -8.08 6.20 -4.15
N SER A 176 -8.34 7.34 -4.79
CA SER A 176 -9.61 8.06 -4.60
C SER A 176 -10.80 7.38 -5.28
N ASP A 177 -10.53 6.57 -6.29
CA ASP A 177 -11.49 6.00 -7.22
C ASP A 177 -12.39 4.94 -6.56
N TRP A 178 -13.64 4.89 -6.98
CA TRP A 178 -14.44 3.70 -6.82
C TRP A 178 -13.97 2.61 -7.77
N TYR A 179 -14.02 1.37 -7.33
CA TYR A 179 -13.72 0.22 -8.20
C TYR A 179 -14.90 -0.10 -9.11
N GLY A 180 -14.62 -0.30 -10.40
CA GLY A 180 -15.57 -0.78 -11.40
C GLY A 180 -14.89 -1.74 -12.36
N ASP A 181 -15.34 -3.01 -12.36
CA ASP A 181 -14.75 -4.10 -13.15
C ASP A 181 -14.72 -3.86 -14.66
N LYS A 182 -15.61 -3.04 -15.17
CA LYS A 182 -15.73 -2.68 -16.60
C LYS A 182 -15.32 -1.25 -16.92
N TYR A 183 -14.84 -0.50 -15.92
CA TYR A 183 -14.55 0.93 -16.08
C TYR A 183 -13.48 1.19 -17.13
N TYR A 184 -12.42 0.39 -17.20
CA TYR A 184 -11.31 0.60 -18.12
C TYR A 184 -11.75 0.60 -19.60
N ALA A 185 -12.75 -0.20 -19.97
CA ALA A 185 -13.24 -0.26 -21.35
C ALA A 185 -13.98 1.02 -21.80
N ALA A 186 -14.48 1.82 -20.83
CA ALA A 186 -15.22 3.04 -21.06
C ALA A 186 -14.54 4.30 -20.45
N SER A 187 -13.35 4.13 -19.92
CA SER A 187 -12.58 5.18 -19.25
C SER A 187 -12.24 6.31 -20.24
N PRO A 188 -12.36 7.58 -19.83
CA PRO A 188 -11.84 8.69 -20.64
C PRO A 188 -10.31 8.56 -20.78
N ALA A 189 -9.80 9.01 -21.93
CA ALA A 189 -8.36 8.96 -22.21
C ALA A 189 -7.55 9.93 -21.33
N ASN A 190 -8.17 11.01 -20.87
CA ASN A 190 -7.50 12.04 -20.06
C ASN A 190 -8.06 12.05 -18.64
N ASP A 191 -7.14 12.01 -17.67
CA ASP A 191 -7.40 12.19 -16.25
C ASP A 191 -8.58 11.37 -15.69
N PRO A 192 -8.67 10.05 -15.93
CA PRO A 192 -9.76 9.22 -15.44
C PRO A 192 -9.81 9.25 -13.91
N THR A 193 -11.00 9.29 -13.34
CA THR A 193 -11.26 9.39 -11.89
C THR A 193 -12.03 8.20 -11.33
N GLY A 194 -12.21 7.15 -12.13
CA GLY A 194 -13.06 6.02 -11.77
C GLY A 194 -14.55 6.31 -11.96
N PRO A 195 -15.42 5.33 -11.68
CA PRO A 195 -16.86 5.51 -11.69
C PRO A 195 -17.31 6.54 -10.64
N ASP A 196 -18.46 7.19 -10.87
CA ASP A 196 -19.03 8.18 -9.93
C ASP A 196 -19.44 7.55 -8.58
N SER A 197 -19.74 6.25 -8.57
CA SER A 197 -20.15 5.52 -7.37
C SER A 197 -19.74 4.06 -7.44
N GLY A 198 -19.69 3.40 -6.27
CA GLY A 198 -19.34 1.99 -6.15
C GLY A 198 -19.47 1.50 -4.71
N THR A 199 -19.15 0.23 -4.50
CA THR A 199 -19.16 -0.40 -3.18
C THR A 199 -17.76 -0.63 -2.62
N GLN A 200 -16.74 -0.53 -3.46
CA GLN A 200 -15.33 -0.76 -3.10
C GLN A 200 -14.47 0.38 -3.63
N ARG A 201 -13.45 0.73 -2.86
CA ARG A 201 -12.43 1.70 -3.30
C ARG A 201 -11.22 0.96 -3.89
N VAL A 202 -10.59 1.59 -4.86
CA VAL A 202 -9.38 1.05 -5.48
C VAL A 202 -8.22 1.08 -4.49
N ILE A 203 -7.48 -0.02 -4.46
CA ILE A 203 -6.18 -0.13 -3.80
C ILE A 203 -5.14 -0.57 -4.81
N ARG A 204 -3.93 -0.03 -4.70
CA ARG A 204 -2.79 -0.32 -5.57
C ARG A 204 -1.56 -0.63 -4.73
N GLY A 205 -0.42 -0.96 -5.39
CA GLY A 205 0.73 -1.51 -4.70
C GLY A 205 0.48 -2.97 -4.30
N CYS A 206 1.50 -3.73 -4.11
CA CYS A 206 1.36 -5.10 -3.66
C CYS A 206 1.97 -5.21 -2.27
N PRO A 207 1.22 -5.59 -1.24
CA PRO A 207 1.82 -5.84 0.04
C PRO A 207 2.67 -7.11 -0.03
N PHE A 208 3.63 -7.22 0.85
CA PHE A 208 4.49 -8.38 1.00
C PHE A 208 3.73 -9.73 1.04
N ILE A 209 2.44 -9.75 1.43
CA ILE A 209 1.61 -10.96 1.57
C ILE A 209 0.99 -11.44 0.25
N LEU A 210 0.74 -10.55 -0.71
CA LEU A 210 -0.12 -10.83 -1.87
C LEU A 210 0.56 -10.64 -3.23
N ALA A 211 1.87 -10.59 -3.30
CA ALA A 211 2.66 -10.43 -4.53
C ALA A 211 2.28 -11.40 -5.69
N ARG A 212 1.21 -12.16 -5.49
CA ARG A 212 0.84 -13.30 -6.32
C ARG A 212 -0.49 -13.26 -7.03
N LYS A 213 -1.46 -12.47 -6.59
CA LYS A 213 -2.77 -12.44 -7.25
C LYS A 213 -3.00 -11.25 -8.16
N SER A 214 -2.19 -10.21 -8.05
CA SER A 214 -2.35 -8.96 -8.80
C SER A 214 -1.48 -8.85 -10.05
N SER A 215 -0.77 -9.91 -10.43
CA SER A 215 -0.01 -9.93 -11.69
C SER A 215 -0.90 -10.17 -12.93
N THR A 216 -2.18 -9.89 -12.84
CA THR A 216 -3.01 -9.77 -14.04
C THR A 216 -2.77 -8.38 -14.60
N PRO A 217 -2.27 -8.24 -15.83
CA PRO A 217 -2.15 -6.93 -16.47
C PRO A 217 -3.53 -6.30 -16.57
N ALA A 218 -3.61 -5.01 -16.28
CA ALA A 218 -4.72 -4.19 -16.73
C ALA A 218 -4.67 -4.08 -18.26
#